data_67661c7a70d5d9b1d4ec4dce1a04a724
#
_entry.id   67661c7a70d5d9b1d4ec4dce1a04a724
#
_cell.length_a   1.000
_cell.length_b   1.000
_cell.length_c   1.000
_cell.angle_alpha   90.00
_cell.angle_beta   90.00
_cell.angle_gamma   90.00
#
_symmetry.space_group_name_H-M   'P 1'
#
loop_
_entity.id
_entity.type
_entity.pdbx_description
1 polymer ?
#
loop_
_entity_poly.entity_id
_entity_poly.type
_entity_poly.pdbx_seq_one_letter_code
_entity_poly.pdbx_strand_id
1 'polypeptide(L)'
;MFGGPDPTESDCLPVTIGELAADIRYGTSKKASDSGEFKYLRMNNMTDDGRLDLSDLKYIDLSGAELENAKVVRGDLLFNRTNSREKVGKTCVFNKNEPMVIAGYIVRVRFDERVEPGYVSAFLNSSYGKGLLRKMAKGAVGQANISAKEMAKIELPLPPIELQRSFLDFAASVDKSKFK
;
A
#
# COMPACT_ATOMS: atom_id res chain seq x y z
N MET A 1 -12.31 9.24 17.53
CA MET A 1 -12.05 10.49 16.81
C MET A 1 -12.78 10.51 15.44
N PHE A 2 -12.98 9.35 14.77
CA PHE A 2 -13.64 9.26 13.45
C PHE A 2 -14.74 8.18 13.39
N GLY A 3 -15.35 7.80 14.51
CA GLY A 3 -16.07 6.55 14.58
C GLY A 3 -15.12 5.35 14.47
N GLY A 4 -15.65 4.17 14.22
CA GLY A 4 -14.84 2.99 13.93
C GLY A 4 -14.21 3.06 12.53
N PRO A 5 -13.26 2.16 12.21
CA PRO A 5 -12.73 2.02 10.84
C PRO A 5 -13.76 1.44 9.86
N ASP A 6 -14.93 1.00 10.36
CA ASP A 6 -16.03 0.56 9.52
C ASP A 6 -16.69 1.80 8.88
N PRO A 7 -16.75 1.89 7.54
CA PRO A 7 -17.38 3.01 6.86
C PRO A 7 -18.86 3.19 7.22
N THR A 8 -19.55 2.13 7.64
CA THR A 8 -20.98 2.20 8.03
C THR A 8 -21.19 2.78 9.43
N GLU A 9 -20.16 2.80 10.28
CA GLU A 9 -20.17 3.37 11.64
C GLU A 9 -19.51 4.75 11.71
N SER A 10 -19.06 5.26 10.56
CA SER A 10 -18.37 6.56 10.45
C SER A 10 -19.35 7.67 10.11
N ASP A 11 -19.17 8.85 10.71
CA ASP A 11 -19.87 10.08 10.31
C ASP A 11 -19.41 10.63 8.95
N CYS A 12 -18.36 10.04 8.36
CA CYS A 12 -17.81 10.44 7.07
C CYS A 12 -18.44 9.61 5.95
N LEU A 13 -18.74 10.25 4.83
CA LEU A 13 -19.20 9.53 3.63
C LEU A 13 -18.10 8.55 3.16
N PRO A 14 -18.47 7.31 2.81
CA PRO A 14 -17.55 6.36 2.25
C PRO A 14 -17.15 6.77 0.84
N VAL A 15 -15.86 6.62 0.52
CA VAL A 15 -15.29 6.86 -0.81
C VAL A 15 -14.42 5.67 -1.17
N THR A 16 -14.41 5.25 -2.41
CA THR A 16 -13.59 4.12 -2.85
C THR A 16 -12.13 4.55 -3.07
N ILE A 17 -11.20 3.62 -2.87
CA ILE A 17 -9.77 3.84 -3.22
C ILE A 17 -9.63 4.27 -4.68
N GLY A 18 -10.44 3.71 -5.58
CA GLY A 18 -10.41 4.03 -7.00
C GLY A 18 -10.81 5.46 -7.33
N GLU A 19 -11.77 6.04 -6.59
CA GLU A 19 -12.20 7.44 -6.75
C GLU A 19 -11.16 8.45 -6.26
N LEU A 20 -10.27 8.03 -5.36
CA LEU A 20 -9.18 8.85 -4.83
C LEU A 20 -7.87 8.67 -5.60
N ALA A 21 -7.78 7.64 -6.43
CA ALA A 21 -6.55 7.31 -7.16
C ALA A 21 -6.42 8.12 -8.45
N ALA A 22 -5.35 8.89 -8.55
CA ALA A 22 -4.93 9.54 -9.79
C ALA A 22 -4.29 8.54 -10.77
N ASP A 23 -3.61 7.50 -10.25
CA ASP A 23 -2.99 6.45 -11.07
C ASP A 23 -2.84 5.14 -10.28
N ILE A 24 -3.12 4.01 -10.96
CA ILE A 24 -2.95 2.66 -10.42
C ILE A 24 -2.16 1.84 -11.43
N ARG A 25 -0.99 1.29 -11.02
CA ARG A 25 -0.11 0.50 -11.88
C ARG A 25 0.37 -0.77 -11.18
N TYR A 26 0.58 -1.79 -11.99
CA TYR A 26 1.32 -2.98 -11.57
C TYR A 26 2.82 -2.79 -11.76
N GLY A 27 3.61 -3.47 -10.95
CA GLY A 27 5.05 -3.59 -11.18
C GLY A 27 5.40 -4.49 -12.36
N THR A 28 6.69 -4.72 -12.55
CA THR A 28 7.21 -5.56 -13.65
C THR A 28 7.22 -7.05 -13.28
N SER A 29 6.97 -7.90 -14.27
CA SER A 29 7.14 -9.36 -14.17
C SER A 29 8.56 -9.86 -14.46
N LYS A 30 9.47 -8.97 -14.86
CA LYS A 30 10.88 -9.33 -15.07
C LYS A 30 11.52 -9.85 -13.79
N LYS A 31 12.44 -10.77 -13.94
CA LYS A 31 13.20 -11.35 -12.82
C LYS A 31 14.19 -10.32 -12.26
N ALA A 32 14.26 -10.27 -10.94
CA ALA A 32 15.29 -9.53 -10.23
C ALA A 32 16.66 -10.21 -10.36
N SER A 33 17.71 -9.41 -10.24
CA SER A 33 19.13 -9.83 -10.21
C SER A 33 19.81 -9.33 -8.92
N ASP A 34 21.05 -9.75 -8.72
CA ASP A 34 21.86 -9.30 -7.58
C ASP A 34 22.55 -7.94 -7.84
N SER A 35 22.47 -7.45 -9.09
CA SER A 35 22.98 -6.14 -9.51
C SER A 35 22.05 -5.53 -10.56
N GLY A 36 22.08 -4.21 -10.74
CA GLY A 36 21.27 -3.48 -11.72
C GLY A 36 21.16 -2.01 -11.36
N GLU A 37 20.60 -1.24 -12.26
CA GLU A 37 20.47 0.21 -12.13
C GLU A 37 19.46 0.60 -11.03
N PHE A 38 18.34 -0.14 -10.92
CA PHE A 38 17.26 0.19 -9.97
C PHE A 38 17.14 -0.83 -8.85
N LYS A 39 16.96 -0.36 -7.62
CA LYS A 39 16.56 -1.18 -6.48
C LYS A 39 15.15 -1.73 -6.71
N TYR A 40 14.97 -3.03 -6.48
CA TYR A 40 13.76 -3.77 -6.80
C TYR A 40 13.04 -4.24 -5.54
N LEU A 41 11.85 -3.72 -5.31
CA LEU A 41 11.01 -4.05 -4.16
C LEU A 41 10.16 -5.29 -4.43
N ARG A 42 10.24 -6.23 -3.51
CA ARG A 42 9.49 -7.49 -3.50
C ARG A 42 8.55 -7.53 -2.29
N MET A 43 7.71 -8.57 -2.19
CA MET A 43 6.74 -8.72 -1.11
C MET A 43 7.39 -8.82 0.29
N ASN A 44 8.62 -9.30 0.39
CA ASN A 44 9.39 -9.36 1.64
C ASN A 44 9.97 -8.00 2.06
N ASN A 45 10.01 -7.03 1.16
CA ASN A 45 10.38 -5.65 1.49
C ASN A 45 9.22 -4.84 2.10
N MET A 46 8.05 -5.46 2.29
CA MET A 46 6.89 -4.86 2.96
C MET A 46 6.61 -5.63 4.25
N THR A 47 6.69 -4.96 5.39
CA THR A 47 6.44 -5.57 6.71
C THR A 47 4.93 -5.71 6.99
N ASP A 48 4.57 -6.52 7.98
CA ASP A 48 3.16 -6.76 8.36
C ASP A 48 2.53 -5.55 9.08
N ASP A 49 3.36 -4.63 9.58
CA ASP A 49 2.96 -3.37 10.23
C ASP A 49 2.98 -2.17 9.28
N GLY A 50 3.15 -2.39 7.99
CA GLY A 50 3.02 -1.35 6.96
C GLY A 50 4.25 -0.48 6.76
N ARG A 51 5.45 -1.01 6.97
CA ARG A 51 6.73 -0.33 6.73
C ARG A 51 7.50 -0.97 5.57
N LEU A 52 8.50 -0.24 5.07
CA LEU A 52 9.49 -0.78 4.14
C LEU A 52 10.67 -1.37 4.92
N ASP A 53 11.03 -2.60 4.57
CA ASP A 53 12.27 -3.25 4.97
C ASP A 53 13.20 -3.38 3.74
N LEU A 54 14.31 -2.67 3.77
CA LEU A 54 15.30 -2.62 2.70
C LEU A 54 16.56 -3.46 3.00
N SER A 55 16.52 -4.33 4.00
CA SER A 55 17.65 -5.16 4.42
C SER A 55 18.04 -6.21 3.36
N ASP A 56 17.06 -6.71 2.59
CA ASP A 56 17.28 -7.68 1.49
C ASP A 56 16.74 -7.09 0.18
N LEU A 57 17.58 -6.32 -0.50
CA LEU A 57 17.25 -5.73 -1.80
C LEU A 57 17.75 -6.60 -2.95
N LYS A 58 16.99 -6.62 -4.03
CA LYS A 58 17.42 -7.05 -5.36
C LYS A 58 17.45 -5.83 -6.28
N TYR A 59 17.89 -6.05 -7.49
CA TYR A 59 18.10 -5.02 -8.49
C TYR A 59 17.50 -5.44 -9.83
N ILE A 60 17.33 -4.47 -10.72
CA ILE A 60 16.78 -4.70 -12.05
C ILE A 60 17.18 -3.58 -13.00
N ASP A 61 17.35 -3.90 -14.28
CA ASP A 61 17.50 -2.92 -15.35
C ASP A 61 16.19 -2.82 -16.12
N LEU A 62 15.61 -1.62 -16.14
CA LEU A 62 14.39 -1.28 -16.86
C LEU A 62 14.57 0.02 -17.61
N SER A 63 13.85 0.16 -18.71
CA SER A 63 13.84 1.39 -19.50
C SER A 63 12.47 1.66 -20.11
N GLY A 64 12.30 2.88 -20.63
CA GLY A 64 11.10 3.27 -21.36
C GLY A 64 9.80 3.09 -20.56
N ALA A 65 8.75 2.65 -21.23
CA ALA A 65 7.41 2.52 -20.66
C ALA A 65 7.33 1.52 -19.49
N GLU A 66 8.17 0.48 -19.51
CA GLU A 66 8.18 -0.53 -18.44
C GLU A 66 8.72 0.07 -17.13
N LEU A 67 9.78 0.89 -17.21
CA LEU A 67 10.29 1.62 -16.06
C LEU A 67 9.22 2.58 -15.52
N GLU A 68 8.59 3.38 -16.36
CA GLU A 68 7.57 4.35 -15.91
C GLU A 68 6.36 3.67 -15.26
N ASN A 69 5.97 2.50 -15.71
CA ASN A 69 4.89 1.73 -15.08
C ASN A 69 5.30 1.17 -13.70
N ALA A 70 6.51 0.64 -13.58
CA ALA A 70 6.95 -0.05 -12.37
C ALA A 70 7.66 0.86 -11.36
N LYS A 71 8.04 2.08 -11.75
CA LYS A 71 8.72 3.06 -10.90
C LYS A 71 7.81 3.59 -9.80
N VAL A 72 8.36 3.66 -8.59
CA VAL A 72 7.72 4.26 -7.42
C VAL A 72 8.53 5.44 -6.90
N VAL A 73 7.81 6.45 -6.43
CA VAL A 73 8.37 7.67 -5.86
C VAL A 73 7.74 7.95 -4.50
N ARG A 74 8.35 8.84 -3.72
CA ARG A 74 7.83 9.23 -2.40
C ARG A 74 6.35 9.61 -2.48
N GLY A 75 5.54 9.05 -1.58
CA GLY A 75 4.10 9.26 -1.48
C GLY A 75 3.27 8.17 -2.19
N ASP A 76 3.86 7.33 -3.04
CA ASP A 76 3.13 6.21 -3.64
C ASP A 76 2.71 5.20 -2.56
N LEU A 77 1.46 4.76 -2.57
CA LEU A 77 1.00 3.61 -1.78
C LEU A 77 1.36 2.31 -2.51
N LEU A 78 1.93 1.38 -1.79
CA LEU A 78 2.27 0.04 -2.27
C LEU A 78 1.31 -0.97 -1.65
N PHE A 79 0.72 -1.83 -2.48
CA PHE A 79 -0.22 -2.86 -2.08
C PHE A 79 0.25 -4.23 -2.60
N ASN A 80 0.52 -5.16 -1.71
CA ASN A 80 0.90 -6.53 -2.07
C ASN A 80 -0.34 -7.35 -2.42
N ARG A 81 -0.59 -7.51 -3.74
CA ARG A 81 -1.79 -8.16 -4.28
C ARG A 81 -1.77 -9.69 -4.20
N THR A 82 -0.62 -10.31 -4.03
CA THR A 82 -0.46 -11.78 -4.08
C THR A 82 0.44 -12.26 -2.94
N ASN A 83 -0.10 -13.08 -2.05
CA ASN A 83 0.63 -13.68 -0.92
C ASN A 83 -0.18 -14.85 -0.35
N SER A 84 0.21 -15.39 0.82
CA SER A 84 -0.71 -16.24 1.60
C SER A 84 -1.96 -15.44 2.01
N ARG A 85 -3.04 -16.16 2.38
CA ARG A 85 -4.31 -15.51 2.75
C ARG A 85 -4.18 -14.58 3.96
N GLU A 86 -3.24 -14.86 4.84
CA GLU A 86 -2.97 -14.06 6.03
C GLU A 86 -2.17 -12.79 5.72
N LYS A 87 -1.37 -12.82 4.64
CA LYS A 87 -0.40 -11.78 4.28
C LYS A 87 -0.75 -10.99 3.02
N VAL A 88 -1.77 -11.41 2.27
CA VAL A 88 -2.24 -10.66 1.10
C VAL A 88 -2.79 -9.30 1.53
N GLY A 89 -2.49 -8.26 0.77
CA GLY A 89 -2.92 -6.91 1.08
C GLY A 89 -2.01 -6.16 2.06
N LYS A 90 -0.79 -6.65 2.35
CA LYS A 90 0.22 -5.81 3.02
C LYS A 90 0.34 -4.49 2.28
N THR A 91 0.30 -3.40 3.02
CA THR A 91 0.28 -2.05 2.45
C THR A 91 1.27 -1.17 3.18
N CYS A 92 2.03 -0.38 2.45
CA CYS A 92 2.91 0.66 3.02
C CYS A 92 2.99 1.87 2.10
N VAL A 93 3.44 3.00 2.63
CA VAL A 93 3.77 4.19 1.83
C VAL A 93 5.25 4.18 1.48
N PHE A 94 5.56 4.40 0.22
CA PHE A 94 6.95 4.58 -0.22
C PHE A 94 7.47 5.94 0.25
N ASN A 95 8.43 5.92 1.16
CA ASN A 95 8.93 7.11 1.86
C ASN A 95 10.39 7.46 1.55
N LYS A 96 10.98 6.88 0.48
CA LYS A 96 12.37 7.14 0.09
C LYS A 96 12.45 8.25 -0.94
N ASN A 97 13.58 8.97 -0.96
CA ASN A 97 13.83 10.04 -1.95
C ASN A 97 14.27 9.47 -3.30
N GLU A 98 15.01 8.38 -3.25
CA GLU A 98 15.48 7.67 -4.45
C GLU A 98 14.34 6.82 -5.01
N PRO A 99 13.99 6.95 -6.29
CA PRO A 99 13.02 6.08 -6.94
C PRO A 99 13.47 4.62 -6.93
N MET A 100 12.51 3.71 -6.79
CA MET A 100 12.73 2.26 -6.87
C MET A 100 11.73 1.65 -7.85
N VAL A 101 11.86 0.36 -8.10
CA VAL A 101 10.98 -0.41 -8.99
C VAL A 101 10.28 -1.50 -8.19
N ILE A 102 9.03 -1.79 -8.53
CA ILE A 102 8.22 -2.81 -7.84
C ILE A 102 7.97 -4.04 -8.70
N ALA A 103 7.88 -5.19 -8.03
CA ALA A 103 7.52 -6.47 -8.63
C ALA A 103 6.04 -6.52 -9.06
N GLY A 104 5.71 -7.35 -10.06
CA GLY A 104 4.37 -7.46 -10.65
C GLY A 104 3.25 -7.91 -9.71
N TYR A 105 3.60 -8.43 -8.54
CA TYR A 105 2.67 -8.75 -7.46
C TYR A 105 2.48 -7.62 -6.44
N ILE A 106 3.04 -6.44 -6.71
CA ILE A 106 2.79 -5.20 -5.99
C ILE A 106 2.06 -4.23 -6.93
N VAL A 107 1.04 -3.58 -6.40
CA VAL A 107 0.30 -2.49 -7.06
C VAL A 107 0.75 -1.18 -6.44
N ARG A 108 1.10 -0.21 -7.28
CA ARG A 108 1.30 1.19 -6.91
C ARG A 108 0.00 1.96 -7.06
N VAL A 109 -0.33 2.78 -6.07
CA VAL A 109 -1.43 3.76 -6.15
C VAL A 109 -0.87 5.14 -5.87
N ARG A 110 -1.11 6.09 -6.77
CA ARG A 110 -0.95 7.53 -6.55
C ARG A 110 -2.30 8.12 -6.28
N PHE A 111 -2.41 8.88 -5.23
CA PHE A 111 -3.65 9.55 -4.87
C PHE A 111 -3.64 11.01 -5.32
N ASP A 112 -4.84 11.58 -5.42
CA ASP A 112 -5.03 13.02 -5.51
C ASP A 112 -4.92 13.69 -4.12
N GLU A 113 -5.09 15.02 -4.09
CA GLU A 113 -4.91 15.82 -2.87
C GLU A 113 -5.96 15.61 -1.78
N ARG A 114 -7.04 14.87 -2.04
CA ARG A 114 -8.14 14.63 -1.08
C ARG A 114 -7.75 13.67 0.02
N VAL A 115 -6.71 12.86 -0.17
CA VAL A 115 -6.33 11.82 0.79
C VAL A 115 -4.83 11.72 1.01
N GLU A 116 -4.43 11.57 2.26
CA GLU A 116 -3.06 11.24 2.65
C GLU A 116 -2.82 9.73 2.43
N PRO A 117 -1.79 9.31 1.65
CA PRO A 117 -1.49 7.88 1.45
C PRO A 117 -1.27 7.12 2.75
N GLY A 118 -0.72 7.79 3.77
CA GLY A 118 -0.53 7.23 5.11
C GLY A 118 -1.85 6.87 5.78
N TYR A 119 -2.90 7.67 5.58
CA TYR A 119 -4.23 7.39 6.11
C TYR A 119 -4.82 6.12 5.51
N VAL A 120 -4.75 5.96 4.18
CA VAL A 120 -5.19 4.74 3.49
C VAL A 120 -4.38 3.52 3.95
N SER A 121 -3.05 3.68 4.09
CA SER A 121 -2.19 2.62 4.61
C SER A 121 -2.59 2.20 6.03
N ALA A 122 -2.85 3.15 6.92
CA ALA A 122 -3.30 2.87 8.28
C ALA A 122 -4.66 2.15 8.30
N PHE A 123 -5.60 2.59 7.47
CA PHE A 123 -6.91 1.94 7.32
C PHE A 123 -6.76 0.48 6.88
N LEU A 124 -6.01 0.20 5.81
CA LEU A 124 -5.83 -1.15 5.28
C LEU A 124 -5.05 -2.07 6.23
N ASN A 125 -4.16 -1.52 7.06
CA ASN A 125 -3.41 -2.27 8.08
C ASN A 125 -4.16 -2.39 9.41
N SER A 126 -5.30 -1.72 9.59
CA SER A 126 -6.16 -1.87 10.78
C SER A 126 -6.73 -3.30 10.87
N SER A 127 -7.25 -3.68 12.04
CA SER A 127 -7.93 -4.96 12.23
C SER A 127 -9.12 -5.13 11.29
N TYR A 128 -9.90 -4.05 11.07
CA TYR A 128 -11.00 -4.01 10.13
C TYR A 128 -10.50 -4.22 8.70
N GLY A 129 -9.54 -3.41 8.24
CA GLY A 129 -8.98 -3.50 6.89
C GLY A 129 -8.39 -4.89 6.59
N LYS A 130 -7.63 -5.46 7.52
CA LYS A 130 -7.10 -6.83 7.40
C LYS A 130 -8.22 -7.88 7.35
N GLY A 131 -9.29 -7.71 8.11
CA GLY A 131 -10.48 -8.55 8.04
C GLY A 131 -11.17 -8.51 6.69
N LEU A 132 -11.34 -7.30 6.14
CA LEU A 132 -11.90 -7.07 4.81
C LEU A 132 -11.03 -7.72 3.71
N LEU A 133 -9.73 -7.48 3.72
CA LEU A 133 -8.79 -8.04 2.75
C LEU A 133 -8.78 -9.57 2.75
N ARG A 134 -8.87 -10.21 3.92
CA ARG A 134 -8.99 -11.68 4.03
C ARG A 134 -10.28 -12.21 3.39
N LYS A 135 -11.40 -11.50 3.54
CA LYS A 135 -12.68 -11.85 2.89
C LYS A 135 -12.62 -11.69 1.38
N MET A 136 -11.96 -10.64 0.89
CA MET A 136 -11.80 -10.35 -0.54
C MET A 136 -10.82 -11.30 -1.24
N ALA A 137 -9.87 -11.87 -0.50
CA ALA A 137 -8.79 -12.69 -1.03
C ALA A 137 -9.32 -13.95 -1.72
N LYS A 138 -9.07 -14.06 -3.02
CA LYS A 138 -9.43 -15.21 -3.87
C LYS A 138 -8.19 -16.05 -4.16
N GLY A 139 -8.35 -17.36 -4.26
CA GLY A 139 -7.27 -18.27 -4.64
C GLY A 139 -7.32 -19.62 -3.93
N ALA A 140 -6.42 -20.52 -4.34
CA ALA A 140 -6.25 -21.83 -3.73
C ALA A 140 -5.51 -21.75 -2.39
N VAL A 141 -5.44 -22.88 -1.70
CA VAL A 141 -4.66 -23.02 -0.46
C VAL A 141 -3.20 -22.62 -0.73
N GLY A 142 -2.69 -21.68 0.05
CA GLY A 142 -1.30 -21.22 -0.02
C GLY A 142 -1.04 -19.97 -0.88
N GLN A 143 -1.95 -19.61 -1.80
CA GLN A 143 -1.79 -18.40 -2.61
C GLN A 143 -3.12 -17.67 -2.81
N ALA A 144 -3.25 -16.52 -2.19
CA ALA A 144 -4.38 -15.62 -2.32
C ALA A 144 -4.02 -14.40 -3.18
N ASN A 145 -5.03 -13.82 -3.84
CA ASN A 145 -4.87 -12.69 -4.72
C ASN A 145 -6.04 -11.71 -4.57
N ILE A 146 -5.70 -10.42 -4.60
CA ILE A 146 -6.65 -9.30 -4.72
C ILE A 146 -6.18 -8.46 -5.91
N SER A 147 -6.97 -8.39 -6.98
CA SER A 147 -6.60 -7.58 -8.15
C SER A 147 -6.64 -6.08 -7.83
N ALA A 148 -5.93 -5.26 -8.63
CA ALA A 148 -6.01 -3.80 -8.51
C ALA A 148 -7.46 -3.29 -8.68
N LYS A 149 -8.25 -3.93 -9.54
CA LYS A 149 -9.67 -3.60 -9.75
C LYS A 149 -10.53 -3.90 -8.51
N GLU A 150 -10.23 -4.96 -7.77
CA GLU A 150 -10.92 -5.28 -6.51
C GLU A 150 -10.45 -4.36 -5.39
N MET A 151 -9.14 -4.10 -5.28
CA MET A 151 -8.59 -3.13 -4.33
C MET A 151 -9.20 -1.73 -4.53
N ALA A 152 -9.35 -1.29 -5.78
CA ALA A 152 -9.93 0.03 -6.10
C ALA A 152 -11.38 0.19 -5.65
N LYS A 153 -12.11 -0.91 -5.41
CA LYS A 153 -13.50 -0.89 -4.90
C LYS A 153 -13.60 -0.87 -3.37
N ILE A 154 -12.50 -0.92 -2.67
CA ILE A 154 -12.50 -0.83 -1.20
C ILE A 154 -12.98 0.57 -0.81
N GLU A 155 -14.02 0.62 -0.01
CA GLU A 155 -14.55 1.84 0.58
C GLU A 155 -13.84 2.12 1.91
N LEU A 156 -13.56 3.40 2.15
CA LEU A 156 -13.03 3.89 3.41
C LEU A 156 -13.73 5.21 3.79
N PRO A 157 -13.87 5.52 5.09
CA PRO A 157 -14.35 6.81 5.51
C PRO A 157 -13.33 7.88 5.13
N LEU A 158 -13.77 8.99 4.55
CA LEU A 158 -12.90 10.08 4.13
C LEU A 158 -13.13 11.33 4.96
N PRO A 159 -12.45 11.52 6.10
CA PRO A 159 -12.49 12.76 6.85
C PRO A 159 -11.75 13.89 6.10
N PRO A 160 -11.99 15.16 6.46
CA PRO A 160 -11.20 16.28 5.94
C PRO A 160 -9.69 16.03 6.06
N ILE A 161 -8.92 16.56 5.11
CA ILE A 161 -7.48 16.28 4.99
C ILE A 161 -6.69 16.65 6.25
N GLU A 162 -7.08 17.73 6.94
CA GLU A 162 -6.46 18.18 8.19
C GLU A 162 -6.63 17.15 9.31
N LEU A 163 -7.76 16.48 9.35
CA LEU A 163 -8.02 15.42 10.34
C LEU A 163 -7.22 14.16 10.01
N GLN A 164 -7.05 13.83 8.71
CA GLN A 164 -6.17 12.74 8.30
C GLN A 164 -4.73 12.99 8.74
N ARG A 165 -4.22 14.21 8.55
CA ARG A 165 -2.87 14.63 8.98
C ARG A 165 -2.73 14.56 10.50
N SER A 166 -3.69 15.10 11.24
CA SER A 166 -3.69 15.03 12.71
C SER A 166 -3.68 13.59 13.22
N PHE A 167 -4.42 12.69 12.56
CA PHE A 167 -4.38 11.26 12.87
C PHE A 167 -2.99 10.66 12.63
N LEU A 168 -2.34 10.98 11.53
CA LEU A 168 -1.00 10.47 11.21
C LEU A 168 0.06 10.97 12.20
N ASP A 169 -0.01 12.23 12.60
CA ASP A 169 0.88 12.81 13.62
C ASP A 169 0.69 12.11 14.97
N PHE A 170 -0.55 11.88 15.36
CA PHE A 170 -0.85 11.12 16.56
C PHE A 170 -0.31 9.68 16.49
N ALA A 171 -0.57 8.96 15.41
CA ALA A 171 -0.07 7.60 15.20
C ALA A 171 1.47 7.53 15.27
N ALA A 172 2.15 8.49 14.64
CA ALA A 172 3.62 8.60 14.70
C ALA A 172 4.14 8.87 16.11
N SER A 173 3.40 9.63 16.93
CA SER A 173 3.78 9.91 18.33
C SER A 173 3.69 8.66 19.21
N VAL A 174 2.64 7.85 19.00
CA VAL A 174 2.45 6.58 19.73
C VAL A 174 3.53 5.57 19.37
N ASP A 175 3.92 5.47 18.11
CA ASP A 175 5.00 4.58 17.68
C ASP A 175 6.34 4.94 18.33
N LYS A 176 6.67 6.23 18.43
CA LYS A 176 7.89 6.69 19.11
C LYS A 176 7.90 6.37 20.60
N SER A 177 6.75 6.32 21.26
CA SER A 177 6.65 6.03 22.70
C SER A 177 6.82 4.55 23.04
N LYS A 178 6.63 3.65 22.08
CA LYS A 178 6.81 2.18 22.28
C LYS A 178 8.28 1.75 22.29
N PHE A 179 9.19 2.61 21.88
CA PHE A 179 10.64 2.33 21.80
C PHE A 179 11.47 3.10 22.86
N LYS A 180 10.83 3.63 23.87
CA LYS A 180 11.46 4.14 25.10
C LYS A 180 11.16 3.20 26.25
#